data_1df44125b5f0bb05067fc1591d9c0dba
#
_entry.id   1df44125b5f0bb05067fc1591d9c0dba
#
_cell.length_a   1.000
_cell.length_b   1.000
_cell.length_c   1.000
_cell.angle_alpha   90.00
_cell.angle_beta   90.00
_cell.angle_gamma   90.00
#
_symmetry.space_group_name_H-M   'P 1'
#
loop_
_entity.id
_entity.type
_entity.pdbx_description
1 polymer ?
#
loop_
_entity_poly.entity_id
_entity_poly.type
_entity_poly.pdbx_seq_one_letter_code
_entity_poly.pdbx_strand_id
1 'polypeptide(L)'
;GGSLEDNTSRIMEEAEAKGIPIFVTPYFLSLIDTRPPSEREYPFGDEAIRSYLFHSQDLVDEFGQIEAWEREDVVEPGKPNEAGWVLPSHNIHRRYPDVAIFIPDTMGRACGGLCSYCQRMYDFQAGRFNFDLDKLRPKRLWPERLKEAMDYFEKDPFLEDILITGGDALMSSVASLEKILNAVLEMVAARHKANLERPVEERYPEFKRVRLGTKLPIYLPQRITPQLVEMLQS
;
A
#
# COMPACT_ATOMS: atom_id res chain seq x y z
N GLY A 1 -29.37 25.68 5.41
CA GLY A 1 -28.21 25.28 4.71
C GLY A 1 -27.03 26.13 5.09
N GLY A 2 -26.04 25.54 5.79
CA GLY A 2 -24.78 26.21 6.08
C GLY A 2 -23.96 26.43 4.80
N SER A 3 -22.91 27.24 4.90
CA SER A 3 -21.97 27.42 3.79
C SER A 3 -21.26 26.09 3.47
N LEU A 4 -20.64 25.98 2.30
CA LEU A 4 -19.84 24.80 1.93
C LEU A 4 -18.71 24.59 2.95
N GLU A 5 -18.13 25.65 3.47
CA GLU A 5 -17.10 25.64 4.50
C GLU A 5 -17.61 25.08 5.84
N ASP A 6 -18.80 25.50 6.28
CA ASP A 6 -19.41 24.99 7.51
C ASP A 6 -19.68 23.48 7.40
N ASN A 7 -20.14 23.01 6.25
CA ASN A 7 -20.41 21.61 6.02
C ASN A 7 -19.12 20.76 6.00
N THR A 8 -18.07 21.26 5.35
CA THR A 8 -16.77 20.56 5.33
C THR A 8 -16.17 20.47 6.74
N SER A 9 -16.18 21.56 7.50
CA SER A 9 -15.68 21.59 8.88
C SER A 9 -16.41 20.58 9.75
N ARG A 10 -17.75 20.55 9.68
CA ARG A 10 -18.56 19.58 10.41
C ARG A 10 -18.21 18.12 10.06
N ILE A 11 -18.09 17.79 8.77
CA ILE A 11 -17.72 16.45 8.33
C ILE A 11 -16.34 16.06 8.85
N MET A 12 -15.38 16.96 8.85
CA MET A 12 -14.03 16.71 9.35
C MET A 12 -14.02 16.51 10.87
N GLU A 13 -14.81 17.27 11.63
CA GLU A 13 -15.00 17.08 13.08
C GLU A 13 -15.64 15.72 13.39
N GLU A 14 -16.64 15.31 12.65
CA GLU A 14 -17.27 13.99 12.77
C GLU A 14 -16.28 12.87 12.42
N ALA A 15 -15.46 13.05 11.38
CA ALA A 15 -14.42 12.11 11.00
C ALA A 15 -13.39 11.94 12.11
N GLU A 16 -12.91 13.04 12.70
CA GLU A 16 -11.99 13.02 13.82
C GLU A 16 -12.60 12.29 15.04
N ALA A 17 -13.86 12.58 15.37
CA ALA A 17 -14.57 11.94 16.47
C ALA A 17 -14.70 10.41 16.28
N LYS A 18 -14.79 9.94 15.04
CA LYS A 18 -14.81 8.51 14.67
C LYS A 18 -13.42 7.90 14.51
N GLY A 19 -12.36 8.69 14.67
CA GLY A 19 -10.99 8.21 14.51
C GLY A 19 -10.58 7.95 13.06
N ILE A 20 -11.25 8.58 12.09
CA ILE A 20 -10.85 8.52 10.68
C ILE A 20 -9.63 9.41 10.50
N PRO A 21 -8.46 8.85 10.10
CA PRO A 21 -7.25 9.65 10.00
C PRO A 21 -7.27 10.58 8.80
N ILE A 22 -6.68 11.76 8.98
CA ILE A 22 -6.39 12.69 7.90
C ILE A 22 -4.89 12.60 7.63
N PHE A 23 -4.53 12.10 6.45
CA PHE A 23 -3.16 12.05 5.99
C PHE A 23 -2.98 12.92 4.77
N VAL A 24 -2.15 13.95 4.89
CA VAL A 24 -1.83 14.83 3.78
C VAL A 24 -0.42 15.36 3.91
N THR A 25 0.26 15.48 2.77
CA THR A 25 1.57 16.15 2.73
C THR A 25 1.38 17.66 2.55
N PRO A 26 2.32 18.49 3.03
CA PRO A 26 2.29 19.94 2.76
C PRO A 26 2.24 20.26 1.27
N TYR A 27 2.93 19.47 0.45
CA TYR A 27 2.87 19.63 -1.00
C TYR A 27 1.44 19.46 -1.53
N PHE A 28 0.74 18.39 -1.13
CA PHE A 28 -0.61 18.12 -1.62
C PHE A 28 -1.60 19.21 -1.18
N LEU A 29 -1.45 19.73 0.06
CA LEU A 29 -2.21 20.89 0.53
C LEU A 29 -1.95 22.15 -0.29
N SER A 30 -0.71 22.35 -0.76
CA SER A 30 -0.35 23.52 -1.56
C SER A 30 -1.00 23.55 -2.95
N LEU A 31 -1.57 22.44 -3.39
CA LEU A 31 -2.29 22.33 -4.67
C LEU A 31 -3.74 22.82 -4.58
N ILE A 32 -4.24 23.10 -3.37
CA ILE A 32 -5.59 23.62 -3.16
C ILE A 32 -5.60 25.12 -3.39
N ASP A 33 -6.47 25.58 -4.27
CA ASP A 33 -6.71 27.01 -4.46
C ASP A 33 -7.66 27.54 -3.38
N THR A 34 -7.16 28.38 -2.49
CA THR A 34 -7.94 28.94 -1.37
C THR A 34 -8.76 30.18 -1.76
N ARG A 35 -8.61 30.70 -2.98
CA ARG A 35 -9.39 31.83 -3.46
C ARG A 35 -10.86 31.42 -3.66
N PRO A 36 -11.83 32.34 -3.57
CA PRO A 36 -13.22 32.08 -3.94
C PRO A 36 -13.33 31.58 -5.38
N PRO A 37 -14.26 30.65 -5.70
CA PRO A 37 -14.42 30.14 -7.07
C PRO A 37 -14.60 31.22 -8.14
N SER A 38 -15.19 32.36 -7.80
CA SER A 38 -15.40 33.51 -8.68
C SER A 38 -14.10 34.25 -9.08
N GLU A 39 -13.02 34.03 -8.33
CA GLU A 39 -11.71 34.67 -8.54
C GLU A 39 -10.68 33.73 -9.18
N ARG A 40 -11.08 32.48 -9.45
CA ARG A 40 -10.20 31.47 -10.04
C ARG A 40 -10.36 31.40 -11.54
N GLU A 41 -9.26 31.21 -12.25
CA GLU A 41 -9.28 30.92 -13.69
C GLU A 41 -10.05 29.63 -14.01
N TYR A 42 -9.87 28.61 -13.14
CA TYR A 42 -10.60 27.33 -13.19
C TYR A 42 -11.30 27.11 -11.87
N PRO A 43 -12.59 27.46 -11.74
CA PRO A 43 -13.33 27.43 -10.45
C PRO A 43 -13.28 26.09 -9.73
N PHE A 44 -13.21 24.97 -10.47
CA PHE A 44 -13.20 23.59 -9.95
C PHE A 44 -11.88 22.86 -10.26
N GLY A 45 -10.81 23.58 -10.58
CA GLY A 45 -9.54 22.96 -10.97
C GLY A 45 -8.88 22.08 -9.91
N ASP A 46 -9.18 22.30 -8.64
CA ASP A 46 -8.68 21.52 -7.51
C ASP A 46 -9.71 20.53 -6.91
N GLU A 47 -10.85 20.31 -7.57
CA GLU A 47 -11.91 19.44 -7.08
C GLU A 47 -11.43 17.99 -6.82
N ALA A 48 -10.67 17.44 -7.75
CA ALA A 48 -10.09 16.10 -7.61
C ALA A 48 -9.13 16.02 -6.42
N ILE A 49 -8.38 17.09 -6.14
CA ILE A 49 -7.46 17.16 -5.00
C ILE A 49 -8.26 17.25 -3.70
N ARG A 50 -9.28 18.07 -3.67
CA ARG A 50 -10.18 18.20 -2.51
C ARG A 50 -10.89 16.90 -2.19
N SER A 51 -11.36 16.16 -3.21
CA SER A 51 -12.03 14.87 -3.02
C SER A 51 -11.13 13.78 -2.43
N TYR A 52 -9.82 13.91 -2.59
CA TYR A 52 -8.85 13.04 -1.94
C TYR A 52 -8.52 13.44 -0.50
N LEU A 53 -8.67 14.71 -0.19
CA LEU A 53 -8.29 15.28 1.10
C LEU A 53 -9.43 15.28 2.10
N PHE A 54 -10.59 15.76 1.64
CA PHE A 54 -11.77 15.92 2.49
C PHE A 54 -12.65 14.67 2.43
N HIS A 55 -12.98 14.16 3.60
CA HIS A 55 -13.90 13.03 3.68
C HIS A 55 -15.32 13.44 3.24
N SER A 56 -16.03 12.51 2.60
CA SER A 56 -17.45 12.67 2.32
C SER A 56 -18.27 12.30 3.56
N GLN A 57 -19.51 12.81 3.65
CA GLN A 57 -20.42 12.38 4.70
C GLN A 57 -20.68 10.87 4.62
N ASP A 58 -20.83 10.32 3.42
CA ASP A 58 -21.06 8.90 3.21
C ASP A 58 -19.92 8.06 3.81
N LEU A 59 -18.63 8.46 3.59
CA LEU A 59 -17.50 7.77 4.19
C LEU A 59 -17.55 7.82 5.73
N VAL A 60 -17.90 8.98 6.28
CA VAL A 60 -18.01 9.17 7.74
C VAL A 60 -19.14 8.33 8.32
N ASP A 61 -20.27 8.22 7.61
CA ASP A 61 -21.42 7.45 8.05
C ASP A 61 -21.18 5.94 7.98
N GLU A 62 -20.46 5.48 6.96
CA GLU A 62 -20.17 4.06 6.72
C GLU A 62 -18.92 3.57 7.48
N PHE A 63 -18.10 4.48 8.00
CA PHE A 63 -16.86 4.10 8.68
C PHE A 63 -17.13 3.21 9.91
N GLY A 64 -16.48 2.05 9.94
CA GLY A 64 -16.70 1.04 10.98
C GLY A 64 -17.86 0.08 10.70
N GLN A 65 -18.64 0.30 9.65
CA GLN A 65 -19.77 -0.53 9.23
C GLN A 65 -19.50 -1.27 7.89
N ILE A 66 -18.33 -1.08 7.30
CA ILE A 66 -17.96 -1.69 6.01
C ILE A 66 -17.55 -3.14 6.23
N GLU A 67 -18.52 -4.02 6.46
CA GLU A 67 -18.29 -5.46 6.67
C GLU A 67 -17.52 -6.14 5.52
N ALA A 68 -17.69 -5.67 4.29
CA ALA A 68 -17.01 -6.25 3.13
C ALA A 68 -15.48 -6.09 3.20
N TRP A 69 -15.00 -4.99 3.75
CA TRP A 69 -13.57 -4.72 3.91
C TRP A 69 -12.97 -5.53 5.06
N GLU A 70 -13.73 -5.72 6.12
CA GLU A 70 -13.36 -6.56 7.26
C GLU A 70 -13.30 -8.03 6.84
N ARG A 71 -14.21 -8.47 5.97
CA ARG A 71 -14.28 -9.87 5.51
C ARG A 71 -13.22 -10.22 4.46
N GLU A 72 -12.75 -9.25 3.69
CA GLU A 72 -11.69 -9.49 2.71
C GLU A 72 -10.36 -9.88 3.37
N ASP A 73 -10.10 -9.41 4.58
CA ASP A 73 -8.86 -9.64 5.33
C ASP A 73 -8.98 -10.79 6.34
N VAL A 74 -10.16 -11.31 6.59
CA VAL A 74 -10.40 -12.40 7.56
C VAL A 74 -10.43 -13.76 6.86
N VAL A 75 -9.42 -14.57 7.14
CA VAL A 75 -9.44 -16.00 6.77
C VAL A 75 -10.35 -16.74 7.76
N GLU A 76 -11.56 -17.12 7.35
CA GLU A 76 -12.43 -17.97 8.14
C GLU A 76 -11.99 -19.44 8.04
N PRO A 77 -11.63 -20.12 9.15
CA PRO A 77 -11.24 -21.52 9.13
C PRO A 77 -12.33 -22.41 8.50
N GLY A 78 -11.95 -23.21 7.51
CA GLY A 78 -12.84 -24.19 6.88
C GLY A 78 -13.75 -23.64 5.78
N LYS A 79 -13.71 -22.35 5.47
CA LYS A 79 -14.36 -21.80 4.28
C LYS A 79 -13.33 -21.50 3.20
N PRO A 80 -13.57 -21.91 1.94
CA PRO A 80 -12.77 -21.42 0.82
C PRO A 80 -12.97 -19.92 0.74
N ASN A 81 -11.91 -19.17 1.02
CA ASN A 81 -11.96 -17.74 0.96
C ASN A 81 -11.69 -17.30 -0.48
N GLU A 82 -12.71 -17.37 -1.33
CA GLU A 82 -12.61 -16.97 -2.75
C GLU A 82 -12.28 -15.48 -2.91
N ALA A 83 -12.56 -14.68 -1.88
CA ALA A 83 -12.23 -13.25 -1.83
C ALA A 83 -11.19 -12.90 -0.76
N GLY A 84 -10.76 -13.84 0.06
CA GLY A 84 -9.91 -13.58 1.20
C GLY A 84 -8.42 -13.70 0.91
N TRP A 85 -7.67 -13.06 1.78
CA TRP A 85 -6.23 -13.05 1.75
C TRP A 85 -5.64 -14.27 2.43
N VAL A 86 -4.74 -14.95 1.74
CA VAL A 86 -3.82 -15.89 2.37
C VAL A 86 -2.60 -15.11 2.80
N LEU A 87 -2.21 -15.24 4.06
CA LEU A 87 -1.04 -14.60 4.65
C LEU A 87 0.06 -15.64 4.90
N PRO A 88 0.86 -15.98 3.88
CA PRO A 88 1.95 -16.95 4.04
C PRO A 88 3.00 -16.51 5.06
N SER A 89 3.18 -15.20 5.18
CA SER A 89 4.00 -14.58 6.23
C SER A 89 3.49 -13.17 6.53
N HIS A 90 4.05 -12.55 7.57
CA HIS A 90 3.74 -11.16 7.91
C HIS A 90 3.95 -10.17 6.75
N ASN A 91 4.86 -10.45 5.84
CA ASN A 91 5.24 -9.58 4.73
C ASN A 91 4.66 -10.00 3.38
N ILE A 92 3.86 -11.08 3.32
CA ILE A 92 3.32 -11.60 2.07
C ILE A 92 1.82 -11.76 2.19
N HIS A 93 1.10 -11.10 1.28
CA HIS A 93 -0.34 -11.23 1.12
C HIS A 93 -0.64 -11.84 -0.24
N ARG A 94 -1.54 -12.81 -0.29
CA ARG A 94 -1.97 -13.45 -1.54
C ARG A 94 -3.49 -13.52 -1.62
N ARG A 95 -4.02 -13.10 -2.74
CA ARG A 95 -5.44 -13.26 -3.10
C ARG A 95 -5.60 -14.16 -4.33
N TYR A 96 -4.62 -14.11 -5.23
CA TYR A 96 -4.60 -14.85 -6.48
C TYR A 96 -3.43 -15.85 -6.48
N PRO A 97 -3.58 -17.00 -7.20
CA PRO A 97 -2.52 -18.00 -7.21
C PRO A 97 -1.23 -17.52 -7.89
N ASP A 98 -1.34 -16.62 -8.85
CA ASP A 98 -0.24 -16.15 -9.70
C ASP A 98 0.36 -14.81 -9.25
N VAL A 99 -0.26 -14.12 -8.28
CA VAL A 99 0.17 -12.80 -7.81
C VAL A 99 0.38 -12.78 -6.29
N ALA A 100 1.49 -12.22 -5.83
CA ALA A 100 1.72 -11.93 -4.43
C ALA A 100 1.95 -10.43 -4.21
N ILE A 101 1.45 -9.91 -3.08
CA ILE A 101 1.84 -8.62 -2.55
C ILE A 101 2.97 -8.85 -1.56
N PHE A 102 4.09 -8.18 -1.78
CA PHE A 102 5.20 -8.13 -0.85
C PHE A 102 5.22 -6.78 -0.14
N ILE A 103 5.15 -6.81 1.18
CA ILE A 103 5.04 -5.64 2.04
C ILE A 103 6.35 -5.43 2.79
N PRO A 104 7.23 -4.52 2.36
CA PRO A 104 8.46 -4.22 3.08
C PRO A 104 8.16 -3.40 4.34
N ASP A 105 8.67 -3.85 5.49
CA ASP A 105 8.52 -3.14 6.76
C ASP A 105 9.67 -2.17 7.04
N THR A 106 10.25 -1.61 6.01
CA THR A 106 11.42 -0.73 6.13
C THR A 106 11.08 0.65 6.71
N MET A 107 9.83 1.06 6.64
CA MET A 107 9.31 2.33 7.17
C MET A 107 8.00 2.14 7.95
N GLY A 108 7.81 1.01 8.61
CA GLY A 108 6.60 0.75 9.40
C GLY A 108 5.31 0.79 8.59
N ARG A 109 5.37 0.48 7.29
CA ARG A 109 4.23 0.53 6.36
C ARG A 109 3.63 1.93 6.19
N ALA A 110 4.45 2.97 6.30
CA ALA A 110 4.02 4.35 6.16
C ALA A 110 3.53 4.66 4.73
N CYS A 111 2.60 5.61 4.63
CA CYS A 111 2.08 6.15 3.38
C CYS A 111 2.17 7.67 3.38
N GLY A 112 2.14 8.29 2.20
CA GLY A 112 2.07 9.74 2.03
C GLY A 112 0.65 10.30 2.06
N GLY A 113 -0.38 9.45 2.09
CA GLY A 113 -1.79 9.86 2.11
C GLY A 113 -2.72 8.67 2.32
N LEU A 114 -3.94 8.92 2.75
CA LEU A 114 -4.98 7.92 2.92
C LEU A 114 -5.77 7.73 1.62
N CYS A 115 -5.95 6.47 1.24
CA CYS A 115 -6.82 6.10 0.13
C CYS A 115 -8.16 5.61 0.69
N SER A 116 -9.28 6.08 0.18
CA SER A 116 -10.63 5.65 0.58
C SER A 116 -10.87 4.14 0.40
N TYR A 117 -10.11 3.51 -0.50
CA TYR A 117 -10.14 2.05 -0.76
C TYR A 117 -8.91 1.33 -0.18
N CYS A 118 -8.33 1.87 0.89
CA CYS A 118 -7.16 1.26 1.52
C CYS A 118 -7.53 -0.06 2.20
N GLN A 119 -6.88 -1.16 1.83
CA GLN A 119 -7.06 -2.46 2.48
C GLN A 119 -6.68 -2.47 3.96
N ARG A 120 -5.91 -1.48 4.40
CA ARG A 120 -5.56 -1.27 5.80
C ARG A 120 -6.55 -0.40 6.57
N MET A 121 -7.71 -0.12 5.98
CA MET A 121 -8.77 0.62 6.67
C MET A 121 -9.17 -0.08 7.98
N TYR A 122 -9.19 -1.40 7.99
CA TYR A 122 -9.42 -2.20 9.20
C TYR A 122 -8.40 -1.90 10.32
N ASP A 123 -7.12 -1.74 9.99
CA ASP A 123 -6.10 -1.39 10.98
C ASP A 123 -6.38 -0.01 11.59
N PHE A 124 -6.89 0.92 10.80
CA PHE A 124 -7.27 2.25 11.27
C PHE A 124 -8.52 2.18 12.16
N GLN A 125 -9.55 1.45 11.76
CA GLN A 125 -10.77 1.25 12.55
C GLN A 125 -10.49 0.57 13.89
N ALA A 126 -9.56 -0.38 13.92
CA ALA A 126 -9.12 -1.05 15.13
C ALA A 126 -8.16 -0.20 15.99
N GLY A 127 -7.94 1.06 15.67
CA GLY A 127 -6.99 1.93 16.36
C GLY A 127 -5.52 1.52 16.21
N ARG A 128 -5.22 0.70 15.21
CA ARG A 128 -3.86 0.21 14.94
C ARG A 128 -3.14 1.12 13.96
N PHE A 129 -2.89 2.33 14.38
CA PHE A 129 -2.14 3.27 13.55
C PHE A 129 -0.72 2.80 13.28
N ASN A 130 -0.16 3.24 12.15
CA ASN A 130 1.24 3.08 11.76
C ASN A 130 2.25 3.53 12.84
N PHE A 131 1.81 4.28 13.82
CA PHE A 131 2.62 4.88 14.86
C PHE A 131 2.70 4.05 16.13
N ASP A 132 1.89 3.00 16.27
CA ASP A 132 2.02 2.05 17.38
C ASP A 132 3.14 1.04 17.05
N LEU A 133 4.36 1.55 17.04
CA LEU A 133 5.57 0.79 16.69
C LEU A 133 5.76 -0.44 17.59
N ASP A 134 5.28 -0.42 18.81
CA ASP A 134 5.43 -1.53 19.74
C ASP A 134 4.52 -2.71 19.38
N LYS A 135 3.31 -2.44 18.87
CA LYS A 135 2.39 -3.48 18.38
C LYS A 135 2.77 -4.00 16.99
N LEU A 136 3.36 -3.14 16.16
CA LEU A 136 3.77 -3.46 14.81
C LEU A 136 5.19 -3.99 14.73
N ARG A 137 5.94 -3.98 15.85
CA ARG A 137 7.35 -4.40 15.88
C ARG A 137 7.46 -5.89 15.61
N PRO A 138 8.00 -6.30 14.48
CA PRO A 138 8.17 -7.72 14.17
C PRO A 138 9.17 -8.35 15.15
N LYS A 139 8.88 -9.58 15.54
CA LYS A 139 9.77 -10.35 16.43
C LYS A 139 11.09 -10.76 15.80
N ARG A 140 11.18 -10.72 14.46
CA ARG A 140 12.36 -11.08 13.68
C ARG A 140 12.96 -9.86 12.99
N LEU A 141 14.25 -9.89 12.74
CA LEU A 141 14.97 -8.84 12.00
C LEU A 141 14.54 -8.79 10.55
N TRP A 142 14.59 -7.60 9.96
CA TRP A 142 14.21 -7.40 8.56
C TRP A 142 14.98 -8.31 7.56
N PRO A 143 16.31 -8.51 7.66
CA PRO A 143 17.01 -9.40 6.74
C PRO A 143 16.51 -10.84 6.78
N GLU A 144 16.12 -11.35 7.95
CA GLU A 144 15.56 -12.71 8.08
C GLU A 144 14.20 -12.81 7.40
N ARG A 145 13.37 -11.80 7.55
CA ARG A 145 12.03 -11.74 6.93
C ARG A 145 12.11 -11.54 5.42
N LEU A 146 13.08 -10.76 4.94
CA LEU A 146 13.34 -10.61 3.52
C LEU A 146 13.75 -11.97 2.91
N LYS A 147 14.67 -12.67 3.58
CA LYS A 147 15.07 -14.01 3.15
C LYS A 147 13.89 -14.99 3.14
N GLU A 148 13.09 -15.03 4.19
CA GLU A 148 11.89 -15.88 4.26
C GLU A 148 10.91 -15.60 3.11
N ALA A 149 10.72 -14.32 2.75
CA ALA A 149 9.89 -13.93 1.63
C ALA A 149 10.47 -14.40 0.28
N MET A 150 11.78 -14.26 0.08
CA MET A 150 12.44 -14.73 -1.14
C MET A 150 12.41 -16.25 -1.25
N ASP A 151 12.66 -16.97 -0.15
CA ASP A 151 12.57 -18.45 -0.10
C ASP A 151 11.14 -18.92 -0.42
N TYR A 152 10.12 -18.19 0.01
CA TYR A 152 8.73 -18.49 -0.32
C TYR A 152 8.44 -18.25 -1.81
N PHE A 153 8.83 -17.10 -2.35
CA PHE A 153 8.60 -16.78 -3.76
C PHE A 153 9.33 -17.74 -4.70
N GLU A 154 10.56 -18.13 -4.37
CA GLU A 154 11.33 -19.09 -5.18
C GLU A 154 10.62 -20.44 -5.29
N LYS A 155 10.00 -20.91 -4.19
CA LYS A 155 9.42 -22.26 -4.08
C LYS A 155 7.94 -22.35 -4.46
N ASP A 156 7.28 -21.24 -4.68
CA ASP A 156 5.84 -21.25 -5.01
C ASP A 156 5.64 -21.66 -6.48
N PRO A 157 4.88 -22.75 -6.75
CA PRO A 157 4.76 -23.31 -8.09
C PRO A 157 3.80 -22.55 -9.01
N PHE A 158 3.13 -21.49 -8.54
CA PHE A 158 2.13 -20.75 -9.32
C PHE A 158 2.46 -19.28 -9.51
N LEU A 159 3.36 -18.74 -8.69
CA LEU A 159 3.62 -17.31 -8.65
C LEU A 159 4.37 -16.81 -9.88
N GLU A 160 3.84 -15.78 -10.54
CA GLU A 160 4.41 -15.15 -11.74
C GLU A 160 4.59 -13.63 -11.60
N ASP A 161 3.99 -13.00 -10.57
CA ASP A 161 3.93 -11.56 -10.42
C ASP A 161 4.09 -11.16 -8.95
N ILE A 162 4.97 -10.22 -8.68
CA ILE A 162 5.17 -9.67 -7.34
C ILE A 162 4.85 -8.17 -7.37
N LEU A 163 3.93 -7.75 -6.51
CA LEU A 163 3.63 -6.35 -6.27
C LEU A 163 4.25 -5.91 -4.95
N ILE A 164 5.30 -5.10 -4.99
CA ILE A 164 5.92 -4.50 -3.82
C ILE A 164 5.11 -3.26 -3.44
N THR A 165 4.39 -3.32 -2.32
CA THR A 165 3.52 -2.25 -1.84
C THR A 165 3.14 -2.50 -0.37
N GLY A 166 2.13 -1.83 0.15
CA GLY A 166 1.58 -2.07 1.51
C GLY A 166 2.26 -1.28 2.64
N GLY A 167 1.78 -0.15 2.85
CA GLY A 167 1.96 1.22 2.79
C GLY A 167 2.36 1.64 1.36
N ASP A 168 3.30 2.52 1.23
CA ASP A 168 3.81 2.98 -0.07
C ASP A 168 5.26 2.53 -0.27
N ALA A 169 5.54 1.86 -1.38
CA ALA A 169 6.86 1.29 -1.64
C ALA A 169 7.97 2.34 -1.64
N LEU A 170 7.68 3.56 -2.12
CA LEU A 170 8.67 4.64 -2.20
C LEU A 170 8.86 5.39 -0.87
N MET A 171 8.13 5.06 0.20
CA MET A 171 8.45 5.54 1.55
C MET A 171 9.75 4.91 2.08
N SER A 172 10.17 3.76 1.57
CA SER A 172 11.47 3.19 1.86
C SER A 172 12.61 4.08 1.37
N SER A 173 13.75 4.10 2.06
CA SER A 173 14.96 4.77 1.55
C SER A 173 15.42 4.14 0.24
N VAL A 174 16.16 4.88 -0.59
CA VAL A 174 16.73 4.33 -1.83
C VAL A 174 17.56 3.09 -1.55
N ALA A 175 18.44 3.13 -0.55
CA ALA A 175 19.28 2.00 -0.17
C ALA A 175 18.48 0.77 0.35
N SER A 176 17.32 0.99 1.01
CA SER A 176 16.47 -0.11 1.43
C SER A 176 15.71 -0.71 0.24
N LEU A 177 15.24 0.13 -0.67
CA LEU A 177 14.56 -0.32 -1.87
C LEU A 177 15.50 -1.09 -2.80
N GLU A 178 16.71 -0.60 -2.99
CA GLU A 178 17.76 -1.29 -3.76
C GLU A 178 18.05 -2.70 -3.21
N LYS A 179 18.20 -2.84 -1.88
CA LYS A 179 18.39 -4.16 -1.25
C LYS A 179 17.20 -5.10 -1.50
N ILE A 180 15.97 -4.58 -1.48
CA ILE A 180 14.77 -5.36 -1.75
C ILE A 180 14.75 -5.82 -3.21
N LEU A 181 14.99 -4.89 -4.14
CA LEU A 181 14.99 -5.19 -5.57
C LEU A 181 16.09 -6.18 -5.94
N ASN A 182 17.29 -6.01 -5.40
CA ASN A 182 18.40 -6.96 -5.61
C ASN A 182 18.05 -8.36 -5.08
N ALA A 183 17.47 -8.46 -3.89
CA ALA A 183 17.02 -9.75 -3.35
C ALA A 183 15.95 -10.41 -4.24
N VAL A 184 15.02 -9.63 -4.80
CA VAL A 184 14.03 -10.14 -5.75
C VAL A 184 14.69 -10.61 -7.05
N LEU A 185 15.64 -9.85 -7.59
CA LEU A 185 16.37 -10.23 -8.81
C LEU A 185 17.20 -11.50 -8.61
N GLU A 186 17.89 -11.63 -7.47
CA GLU A 186 18.63 -12.83 -7.11
C GLU A 186 17.70 -14.05 -6.99
N MET A 187 16.53 -13.88 -6.37
CA MET A 187 15.51 -14.92 -6.25
C MET A 187 14.96 -15.34 -7.62
N VAL A 188 14.67 -14.39 -8.51
CA VAL A 188 14.22 -14.68 -9.88
C VAL A 188 15.28 -15.46 -10.64
N ALA A 189 16.54 -15.06 -10.55
CA ALA A 189 17.66 -15.78 -11.17
C ALA A 189 17.84 -17.20 -10.61
N ALA A 190 17.70 -17.36 -9.29
CA ALA A 190 17.79 -18.67 -8.63
C ALA A 190 16.66 -19.60 -9.12
N ARG A 191 15.42 -19.11 -9.19
CA ARG A 191 14.29 -19.88 -9.72
C ARG A 191 14.48 -20.27 -11.19
N HIS A 192 14.93 -19.34 -12.01
CA HIS A 192 15.24 -19.65 -13.41
C HIS A 192 16.28 -20.77 -13.53
N LYS A 193 17.38 -20.67 -12.77
CA LYS A 193 18.42 -21.70 -12.73
C LYS A 193 17.86 -23.06 -12.29
N ALA A 194 17.06 -23.09 -11.23
CA ALA A 194 16.41 -24.31 -10.77
C ALA A 194 15.48 -24.92 -11.82
N ASN A 195 14.79 -24.11 -12.59
CA ASN A 195 13.92 -24.55 -13.68
C ASN A 195 14.70 -25.22 -14.82
N LEU A 196 15.94 -24.81 -15.08
CA LEU A 196 16.77 -25.46 -16.11
C LEU A 196 17.11 -26.92 -15.75
N GLU A 197 17.18 -27.22 -14.44
CA GLU A 197 17.48 -28.55 -13.91
C GLU A 197 16.23 -29.43 -13.75
N ARG A 198 15.01 -28.85 -13.77
CA ARG A 198 13.75 -29.58 -13.64
C ARG A 198 13.29 -30.19 -14.98
N PRO A 199 12.63 -31.35 -14.95
CA PRO A 199 11.85 -31.83 -16.08
C PRO A 199 10.87 -30.76 -16.55
N VAL A 200 10.57 -30.70 -17.83
CA VAL A 200 9.72 -29.64 -18.44
C VAL A 200 8.35 -29.56 -17.76
N GLU A 201 7.78 -30.72 -17.41
CA GLU A 201 6.47 -30.84 -16.76
C GLU A 201 6.45 -30.40 -15.29
N GLU A 202 7.63 -30.28 -14.64
CA GLU A 202 7.78 -29.88 -13.26
C GLU A 202 8.30 -28.44 -13.11
N ARG A 203 8.49 -27.73 -14.21
CA ARG A 203 8.97 -26.35 -14.19
C ARG A 203 7.91 -25.42 -13.65
N TYR A 204 8.34 -24.52 -12.77
CA TYR A 204 7.49 -23.44 -12.30
C TYR A 204 7.40 -22.34 -13.34
N PRO A 205 6.32 -21.56 -13.36
CA PRO A 205 6.24 -20.36 -14.20
C PRO A 205 7.41 -19.42 -13.94
N GLU A 206 7.96 -18.83 -14.97
CA GLU A 206 8.94 -17.75 -14.82
C GLU A 206 8.25 -16.47 -14.34
N PHE A 207 8.96 -15.66 -13.56
CA PHE A 207 8.43 -14.36 -13.16
C PHE A 207 8.28 -13.44 -14.36
N LYS A 208 7.07 -12.97 -14.58
CA LYS A 208 6.72 -12.06 -15.67
C LYS A 208 6.86 -10.60 -15.30
N ARG A 209 6.61 -10.27 -14.02
CA ARG A 209 6.56 -8.89 -13.53
C ARG A 209 6.99 -8.77 -12.08
N VAL A 210 7.74 -7.70 -11.82
CA VAL A 210 7.95 -7.13 -10.49
C VAL A 210 7.48 -5.68 -10.55
N ARG A 211 6.52 -5.32 -9.72
CA ARG A 211 5.86 -4.01 -9.74
C ARG A 211 6.10 -3.27 -8.43
N LEU A 212 6.28 -1.95 -8.54
CA LEU A 212 6.25 -1.05 -7.38
C LEU A 212 4.91 -0.33 -7.34
N GLY A 213 4.13 -0.56 -6.26
CA GLY A 213 2.88 0.16 -6.01
C GLY A 213 3.14 1.40 -5.16
N THR A 214 2.92 2.58 -5.75
CA THR A 214 3.17 3.84 -5.06
C THR A 214 2.19 4.92 -5.50
N LYS A 215 1.83 5.79 -4.56
CA LYS A 215 1.14 7.07 -4.81
C LYS A 215 2.00 8.29 -4.51
N LEU A 216 3.24 8.09 -4.05
CA LEU A 216 4.14 9.18 -3.70
C LEU A 216 4.40 10.18 -4.83
N PRO A 217 4.44 9.81 -6.13
CA PRO A 217 4.55 10.81 -7.19
C PRO A 217 3.46 11.89 -7.15
N ILE A 218 2.28 11.56 -6.61
CA ILE A 218 1.17 12.51 -6.43
C ILE A 218 1.29 13.27 -5.11
N TYR A 219 1.57 12.57 -4.00
CA TYR A 219 1.58 13.17 -2.67
C TYR A 219 2.88 13.86 -2.30
N LEU A 220 4.00 13.38 -2.85
CA LEU A 220 5.35 13.86 -2.53
C LEU A 220 6.29 13.68 -3.74
N PRO A 221 6.09 14.44 -4.85
CA PRO A 221 6.90 14.29 -6.07
C PRO A 221 8.39 14.51 -5.83
N GLN A 222 8.77 15.26 -4.79
CA GLN A 222 10.16 15.47 -4.37
C GLN A 222 10.87 14.15 -4.00
N ARG A 223 10.13 13.07 -3.78
CA ARG A 223 10.69 11.73 -3.56
C ARG A 223 11.28 11.13 -4.83
N ILE A 224 10.86 11.59 -6.00
CA ILE A 224 11.41 11.17 -7.30
C ILE A 224 12.71 11.95 -7.54
N THR A 225 13.78 11.47 -6.94
CA THR A 225 15.11 12.05 -7.03
C THR A 225 15.93 11.43 -8.17
N PRO A 226 16.94 12.11 -8.72
CA PRO A 226 17.86 11.51 -9.67
C PRO A 226 18.46 10.19 -9.18
N GLN A 227 18.87 10.11 -7.90
CA GLN A 227 19.38 8.89 -7.28
C GLN A 227 18.38 7.73 -7.33
N LEU A 228 17.08 8.00 -7.07
CA LEU A 228 16.05 6.97 -7.18
C LEU A 228 15.90 6.48 -8.63
N VAL A 229 15.89 7.42 -9.58
CA VAL A 229 15.75 7.08 -11.00
C VAL A 229 16.96 6.25 -11.48
N GLU A 230 18.17 6.67 -11.17
CA GLU A 230 19.41 5.94 -11.49
C GLU A 230 19.37 4.51 -10.93
N MET A 231 18.98 4.35 -9.67
CA MET A 231 18.86 3.04 -9.02
C MET A 231 17.80 2.15 -9.70
N LEU A 232 16.69 2.71 -10.17
CA LEU A 232 15.64 1.95 -10.87
C LEU A 232 16.00 1.60 -12.32
N GLN A 233 17.03 2.25 -12.90
CA GLN A 233 17.52 2.01 -14.26
C GLN A 233 18.70 1.02 -14.30
N SER A 234 19.37 0.80 -13.18
CA SER A 234 20.51 -0.12 -13.04
C SER A 234 20.06 -1.58 -12.97
#